data_6023d40c6fcc39a6c44974760f831977
#
_entry.id   6023d40c6fcc39a6c44974760f831977
#
_cell.length_a   1.000
_cell.length_b   1.000
_cell.length_c   1.000
_cell.angle_alpha   90.00
_cell.angle_beta   90.00
_cell.angle_gamma   90.00
#
_symmetry.space_group_name_H-M   'P 1'
#
loop_
_entity.id
_entity.type
_entity.pdbx_description
1 polymer ?
#
loop_
_entity_poly.entity_id
_entity_poly.type
_entity_poly.pdbx_seq_one_letter_code
_entity_poly.pdbx_strand_id
1 'polypeptide(L)'
;MKFRKITALLLVLCMMLSLSISAFAADDSVASGTIPDSKIKWEIDSHGWLTISGSGEAPVFQSADDQPWAEYREQITEIWYDDMSALTIPDLAYWFEGCTNLTTAELPLAPVIGRHAFYNCTKLSTLTMYYGETVLKSIGEDA
;
A
#
# COMPACT_ATOMS: atom_id res chain seq x y z
N MET A 1 46.06 -31.55 -23.51
CA MET A 1 46.14 -31.12 -22.09
C MET A 1 45.82 -29.64 -21.85
N LYS A 2 45.90 -28.79 -22.86
CA LYS A 2 45.58 -27.34 -22.69
C LYS A 2 44.06 -27.05 -22.54
N PHE A 3 43.18 -27.88 -23.08
CA PHE A 3 41.70 -27.69 -23.00
C PHE A 3 41.10 -27.97 -21.61
N ARG A 4 41.71 -28.83 -20.79
CA ARG A 4 41.23 -29.16 -19.46
C ARG A 4 41.41 -28.01 -18.45
N LYS A 5 42.44 -27.17 -18.66
CA LYS A 5 42.69 -26.03 -17.78
C LYS A 5 41.77 -24.84 -18.08
N ILE A 6 41.33 -24.69 -19.32
CA ILE A 6 40.43 -23.61 -19.75
C ILE A 6 39.01 -23.90 -19.26
N THR A 7 38.56 -25.16 -19.31
CA THR A 7 37.22 -25.53 -18.80
C THR A 7 37.12 -25.41 -17.28
N ALA A 8 38.21 -25.72 -16.55
CA ALA A 8 38.21 -25.53 -15.10
C ALA A 8 38.19 -24.04 -14.71
N LEU A 9 38.88 -23.19 -15.47
CA LEU A 9 38.88 -21.74 -15.23
C LEU A 9 37.54 -21.11 -15.57
N LEU A 10 36.86 -21.58 -16.62
CA LEU A 10 35.51 -21.10 -16.97
C LEU A 10 34.47 -21.52 -15.95
N LEU A 11 34.58 -22.73 -15.38
CA LEU A 11 33.71 -23.23 -14.32
C LEU A 11 33.88 -22.44 -13.02
N VAL A 12 35.12 -22.12 -12.66
CA VAL A 12 35.40 -21.28 -11.47
C VAL A 12 34.92 -19.86 -11.68
N LEU A 13 35.07 -19.30 -12.90
CA LEU A 13 34.55 -17.98 -13.19
C LEU A 13 33.01 -17.93 -13.18
N CYS A 14 32.36 -19.01 -13.65
CA CYS A 14 30.89 -19.13 -13.58
C CYS A 14 30.39 -19.30 -12.13
N MET A 15 31.15 -20.00 -11.27
CA MET A 15 30.82 -20.12 -9.84
C MET A 15 31.06 -18.82 -9.07
N MET A 16 32.00 -17.98 -9.49
CA MET A 16 32.24 -16.69 -8.85
C MET A 16 31.18 -15.64 -9.26
N LEU A 17 30.52 -15.81 -10.41
CA LEU A 17 29.43 -14.91 -10.82
C LEU A 17 28.09 -15.24 -10.17
N SER A 18 27.95 -16.45 -9.58
CA SER A 18 26.72 -16.86 -8.90
C SER A 18 26.69 -16.50 -7.40
N LEU A 19 27.73 -15.88 -6.87
CA LEU A 19 27.87 -15.48 -5.47
C LEU A 19 27.64 -13.98 -5.20
N SER A 20 27.25 -13.21 -6.20
CA SER A 20 26.63 -11.93 -5.98
C SER A 20 25.08 -12.07 -5.92
N ILE A 21 24.62 -13.00 -5.08
CA ILE A 21 23.33 -12.81 -4.48
C ILE A 21 23.55 -11.66 -3.49
N SER A 22 23.36 -10.44 -3.97
CA SER A 22 22.93 -9.37 -3.08
C SER A 22 21.83 -10.01 -2.26
N ALA A 23 22.02 -10.10 -0.96
CA ALA A 23 20.90 -10.23 -0.05
C ALA A 23 20.07 -8.95 -0.28
N PHE A 24 19.21 -8.95 -1.30
CA PHE A 24 18.04 -8.12 -1.26
C PHE A 24 17.39 -8.50 0.05
N ALA A 25 17.27 -7.53 0.95
CA ALA A 25 16.34 -7.64 2.05
C ALA A 25 15.08 -8.23 1.42
N ALA A 26 14.60 -9.35 1.94
CA ALA A 26 13.37 -9.95 1.46
C ALA A 26 12.37 -8.79 1.42
N ASP A 27 11.85 -8.53 0.24
CA ASP A 27 10.79 -7.55 0.06
C ASP A 27 9.62 -8.12 0.86
N ASP A 28 9.30 -7.51 2.01
CA ASP A 28 8.20 -7.93 2.87
C ASP A 28 6.84 -7.64 2.21
N SER A 29 6.86 -7.16 0.97
CA SER A 29 5.67 -6.85 0.18
C SER A 29 4.90 -8.12 -0.18
N VAL A 30 3.65 -8.18 0.23
CA VAL A 30 2.69 -9.24 -0.10
C VAL A 30 1.96 -8.90 -1.39
N ALA A 31 1.60 -7.64 -1.57
CA ALA A 31 0.90 -7.13 -2.73
C ALA A 31 1.18 -5.65 -2.94
N SER A 32 1.22 -5.21 -4.17
CA SER A 32 1.40 -3.80 -4.51
C SER A 32 0.79 -3.47 -5.86
N GLY A 33 0.56 -2.19 -6.10
CA GLY A 33 0.02 -1.73 -7.38
C GLY A 33 -0.06 -0.21 -7.46
N THR A 34 -0.80 0.24 -8.45
CA THR A 34 -1.09 1.66 -8.67
C THR A 34 -2.61 1.85 -8.71
N ILE A 35 -3.10 2.90 -8.09
CA ILE A 35 -4.52 3.28 -8.23
C ILE A 35 -4.75 3.69 -9.68
N PRO A 36 -5.76 3.10 -10.37
CA PRO A 36 -6.05 3.40 -11.77
C PRO A 36 -6.13 4.91 -12.05
N ASP A 37 -5.65 5.31 -13.23
CA ASP A 37 -5.65 6.69 -13.72
C ASP A 37 -4.91 7.70 -12.83
N SER A 38 -4.02 7.22 -11.96
CA SER A 38 -3.26 8.06 -11.03
C SER A 38 -1.77 7.70 -10.99
N LYS A 39 -0.99 8.49 -10.25
CA LYS A 39 0.41 8.19 -9.89
C LYS A 39 0.52 7.71 -8.44
N ILE A 40 -0.59 7.30 -7.85
CA ILE A 40 -0.67 6.87 -6.47
C ILE A 40 -0.44 5.37 -6.43
N LYS A 41 0.52 4.97 -5.61
CA LYS A 41 0.92 3.58 -5.39
C LYS A 41 0.36 3.10 -4.06
N TRP A 42 0.15 1.82 -3.97
CA TRP A 42 -0.17 1.14 -2.74
C TRP A 42 0.66 -0.14 -2.58
N GLU A 43 0.93 -0.50 -1.36
CA GLU A 43 1.67 -1.69 -1.00
C GLU A 43 1.14 -2.26 0.32
N ILE A 44 1.03 -3.58 0.41
CA ILE A 44 0.70 -4.31 1.63
C ILE A 44 1.87 -5.19 1.96
N ASP A 45 2.40 -5.06 3.18
CA ASP A 45 3.49 -5.87 3.67
C ASP A 45 3.02 -7.15 4.40
N SER A 46 3.96 -7.96 4.84
CA SER A 46 3.70 -9.20 5.56
C SER A 46 3.01 -9.03 6.92
N HIS A 47 2.99 -7.81 7.47
CA HIS A 47 2.28 -7.44 8.70
C HIS A 47 0.83 -7.01 8.44
N GLY A 48 0.47 -6.83 7.18
CA GLY A 48 -0.83 -6.31 6.77
C GLY A 48 -0.91 -4.78 6.79
N TRP A 49 0.22 -4.08 6.73
CA TRP A 49 0.24 -2.63 6.65
C TRP A 49 0.04 -2.19 5.20
N LEU A 50 -1.05 -1.48 4.97
CA LEU A 50 -1.32 -0.84 3.69
C LEU A 50 -0.68 0.55 3.68
N THR A 51 0.37 0.71 2.90
CA THR A 51 1.03 2.00 2.68
C THR A 51 0.60 2.60 1.35
N ILE A 52 0.14 3.84 1.38
CA ILE A 52 -0.25 4.62 0.20
C ILE A 52 0.77 5.72 -0.01
N SER A 53 1.29 5.83 -1.23
CA SER A 53 2.37 6.75 -1.58
C SER A 53 2.17 7.35 -2.97
N GLY A 54 2.99 8.34 -3.32
CA GLY A 54 2.99 8.92 -4.65
C GLY A 54 2.41 10.32 -4.71
N SER A 55 1.83 10.71 -5.84
CA SER A 55 1.41 12.09 -6.07
C SER A 55 0.20 12.21 -6.97
N GLY A 56 -0.48 13.34 -6.87
CA GLY A 56 -1.64 13.69 -7.67
C GLY A 56 -2.95 13.50 -6.92
N GLU A 57 -4.04 13.56 -7.64
CA GLU A 57 -5.38 13.44 -7.09
C GLU A 57 -5.86 11.98 -7.22
N ALA A 58 -6.40 11.46 -6.13
CA ALA A 58 -6.99 10.13 -6.10
C ALA A 58 -8.40 10.15 -6.70
N PRO A 59 -8.81 9.07 -7.39
CA PRO A 59 -10.19 8.92 -7.83
C PRO A 59 -11.13 8.77 -6.62
N VAL A 60 -12.38 9.14 -6.81
CA VAL A 60 -13.46 8.86 -5.86
C VAL A 60 -14.05 7.50 -6.22
N PHE A 61 -13.93 6.52 -5.32
CA PHE A 61 -14.52 5.20 -5.53
C PHE A 61 -16.04 5.24 -5.42
N GLN A 62 -16.71 4.42 -6.20
CA GLN A 62 -18.17 4.32 -6.25
C GLN A 62 -18.69 3.06 -5.54
N SER A 63 -17.80 2.12 -5.29
CA SER A 63 -18.07 0.86 -4.60
C SER A 63 -16.80 0.31 -3.96
N ALA A 64 -16.96 -0.64 -3.06
CA ALA A 64 -15.82 -1.36 -2.48
C ALA A 64 -15.02 -2.18 -3.52
N ASP A 65 -15.65 -2.54 -4.63
CA ASP A 65 -14.98 -3.31 -5.68
C ASP A 65 -14.01 -2.45 -6.51
N ASP A 66 -14.08 -1.12 -6.40
CA ASP A 66 -13.13 -0.20 -7.03
C ASP A 66 -11.78 -0.14 -6.28
N GLN A 67 -11.71 -0.70 -5.07
CA GLN A 67 -10.47 -0.73 -4.29
C GLN A 67 -9.42 -1.58 -5.02
N PRO A 68 -8.23 -1.05 -5.32
CA PRO A 68 -7.17 -1.85 -5.94
C PRO A 68 -6.66 -2.99 -5.06
N TRP A 69 -6.90 -2.92 -3.74
CA TRP A 69 -6.54 -3.92 -2.73
C TRP A 69 -7.74 -4.79 -2.30
N ALA A 70 -8.83 -4.84 -3.09
CA ALA A 70 -10.07 -5.52 -2.72
C ALA A 70 -9.87 -6.99 -2.29
N GLU A 71 -8.96 -7.72 -2.94
CA GLU A 71 -8.67 -9.13 -2.63
C GLU A 71 -7.92 -9.31 -1.30
N TYR A 72 -7.35 -8.22 -0.77
CA TYR A 72 -6.51 -8.23 0.44
C TYR A 72 -7.17 -7.57 1.66
N ARG A 73 -8.44 -7.15 1.58
CA ARG A 73 -9.15 -6.42 2.64
C ARG A 73 -8.99 -7.04 4.02
N GLU A 74 -9.14 -8.37 4.11
CA GLU A 74 -9.05 -9.11 5.37
C GLU A 74 -7.62 -9.23 5.91
N GLN A 75 -6.60 -8.92 5.10
CA GLN A 75 -5.21 -8.93 5.52
C GLN A 75 -4.77 -7.56 6.06
N ILE A 76 -5.49 -6.49 5.72
CA ILE A 76 -5.13 -5.13 6.13
C ILE A 76 -5.41 -4.95 7.62
N THR A 77 -4.36 -4.59 8.37
CA THR A 77 -4.41 -4.36 9.82
C THR A 77 -4.18 -2.90 10.19
N GLU A 78 -3.40 -2.19 9.39
CA GLU A 78 -3.07 -0.77 9.58
C GLU A 78 -3.00 -0.04 8.23
N ILE A 79 -3.27 1.27 8.24
CA ILE A 79 -3.19 2.13 7.06
C ILE A 79 -2.25 3.27 7.37
N TRP A 80 -1.29 3.47 6.46
CA TRP A 80 -0.27 4.50 6.53
C TRP A 80 -0.13 5.24 5.20
N TYR A 81 0.39 6.45 5.25
CA TYR A 81 0.69 7.26 4.06
C TYR A 81 2.15 7.68 4.09
N ASP A 82 2.83 7.52 2.97
CA ASP A 82 4.19 8.00 2.78
C ASP A 82 4.15 9.28 1.93
N ASP A 83 4.73 10.35 2.48
CA ASP A 83 4.77 11.70 1.89
C ASP A 83 3.43 12.20 1.31
N MET A 84 2.57 12.66 2.17
CA MET A 84 1.26 13.20 1.79
C MET A 84 1.30 14.59 1.14
N SER A 85 2.49 15.24 1.06
CA SER A 85 2.60 16.62 0.58
C SER A 85 2.17 16.81 -0.87
N ALA A 86 2.31 15.77 -1.68
CA ALA A 86 1.96 15.75 -3.10
C ALA A 86 0.69 14.96 -3.42
N LEU A 87 0.03 14.41 -2.40
CA LEU A 87 -1.14 13.54 -2.53
C LEU A 87 -2.42 14.30 -2.16
N THR A 88 -3.41 14.25 -3.03
CA THR A 88 -4.74 14.80 -2.76
C THR A 88 -5.77 13.68 -2.82
N ILE A 89 -6.48 13.50 -1.71
CA ILE A 89 -7.62 12.56 -1.65
C ILE A 89 -8.87 13.39 -1.36
N PRO A 90 -9.72 13.64 -2.36
CA PRO A 90 -10.88 14.50 -2.20
C PRO A 90 -11.96 13.89 -1.31
N ASP A 91 -12.12 12.58 -1.37
CA ASP A 91 -13.11 11.82 -0.64
C ASP A 91 -12.62 10.38 -0.38
N LEU A 92 -12.83 9.87 0.83
CA LEU A 92 -12.51 8.50 1.22
C LEU A 92 -13.66 7.51 1.00
N ALA A 93 -14.71 7.88 0.27
CA ALA A 93 -15.84 6.98 0.03
C ALA A 93 -15.38 5.59 -0.43
N TYR A 94 -15.81 4.53 0.25
CA TYR A 94 -15.52 3.12 -0.03
C TYR A 94 -14.05 2.69 0.09
N TRP A 95 -13.13 3.57 0.47
CA TRP A 95 -11.70 3.26 0.44
C TRP A 95 -11.32 2.06 1.29
N PHE A 96 -11.91 1.91 2.47
CA PHE A 96 -11.55 0.85 3.42
C PHE A 96 -12.74 -0.02 3.81
N GLU A 97 -13.83 0.06 3.05
CA GLU A 97 -14.98 -0.81 3.27
C GLU A 97 -14.56 -2.27 3.27
N GLY A 98 -14.97 -3.01 4.30
CA GLY A 98 -14.72 -4.44 4.43
C GLY A 98 -13.33 -4.81 4.96
N CYS A 99 -12.50 -3.85 5.39
CA CYS A 99 -11.24 -4.14 6.06
C CYS A 99 -11.49 -4.61 7.50
N THR A 100 -12.01 -5.83 7.66
CA THR A 100 -12.54 -6.35 8.94
C THR A 100 -11.46 -6.55 10.01
N ASN A 101 -10.18 -6.64 9.64
CA ASN A 101 -9.05 -6.76 10.56
C ASN A 101 -8.32 -5.44 10.80
N LEU A 102 -8.76 -4.35 10.18
CA LEU A 102 -8.18 -3.04 10.36
C LEU A 102 -8.35 -2.57 11.81
N THR A 103 -7.25 -2.25 12.48
CA THR A 103 -7.22 -1.76 13.88
C THR A 103 -6.85 -0.30 13.99
N THR A 104 -5.98 0.16 13.11
CA THR A 104 -5.44 1.53 13.11
C THR A 104 -5.46 2.11 11.70
N ALA A 105 -5.95 3.32 11.56
CA ALA A 105 -5.87 4.06 10.30
C ALA A 105 -5.37 5.48 10.54
N GLU A 106 -4.38 5.88 9.76
CA GLU A 106 -4.04 7.28 9.58
C GLU A 106 -5.00 7.89 8.57
N LEU A 107 -5.58 9.05 8.89
CA LEU A 107 -6.43 9.77 7.96
C LEU A 107 -5.58 10.72 7.12
N PRO A 108 -5.73 10.69 5.79
CA PRO A 108 -5.07 11.64 4.91
C PRO A 108 -5.67 13.04 5.09
N LEU A 109 -5.06 14.02 4.42
CA LEU A 109 -5.65 15.36 4.28
C LEU A 109 -6.87 15.29 3.35
N ALA A 110 -7.87 14.49 3.73
CA ALA A 110 -9.11 14.35 2.98
C ALA A 110 -10.18 15.27 3.58
N PRO A 111 -10.81 16.12 2.77
CA PRO A 111 -11.86 16.99 3.27
C PRO A 111 -13.16 16.25 3.58
N VAL A 112 -13.34 15.06 3.05
CA VAL A 112 -14.55 14.25 3.18
C VAL A 112 -14.21 12.83 3.60
N ILE A 113 -14.80 12.35 4.68
CA ILE A 113 -14.89 10.92 4.99
C ILE A 113 -16.25 10.49 4.44
N GLY A 114 -16.24 10.02 3.20
CA GLY A 114 -17.45 9.73 2.46
C GLY A 114 -18.16 8.46 2.91
N ARG A 115 -19.21 8.13 2.18
CA ARG A 115 -20.03 6.96 2.46
C ARG A 115 -19.20 5.69 2.47
N HIS A 116 -19.40 4.82 3.46
CA HIS A 116 -18.73 3.53 3.61
C HIS A 116 -17.20 3.61 3.69
N ALA A 117 -16.63 4.76 4.04
CA ALA A 117 -15.16 4.90 4.11
C ALA A 117 -14.51 3.81 4.97
N PHE A 118 -15.11 3.49 6.11
CA PHE A 118 -14.70 2.44 7.05
C PHE A 118 -15.82 1.45 7.38
N TYR A 119 -16.83 1.35 6.53
CA TYR A 119 -17.95 0.46 6.76
C TYR A 119 -17.46 -0.98 6.93
N ASN A 120 -17.98 -1.66 7.94
CA ASN A 120 -17.59 -3.02 8.32
C ASN A 120 -16.12 -3.19 8.76
N CYS A 121 -15.42 -2.12 9.13
CA CYS A 121 -14.10 -2.19 9.79
C CYS A 121 -14.30 -2.52 11.30
N THR A 122 -14.75 -3.72 11.60
CA THR A 122 -15.28 -4.11 12.93
C THR A 122 -14.24 -4.10 14.06
N LYS A 123 -12.94 -4.08 13.73
CA LYS A 123 -11.84 -4.01 14.70
C LYS A 123 -11.21 -2.63 14.81
N LEU A 124 -11.67 -1.66 14.02
CA LEU A 124 -11.10 -0.32 14.01
C LEU A 124 -11.28 0.34 15.37
N SER A 125 -10.18 0.66 16.02
CA SER A 125 -10.15 1.26 17.35
C SER A 125 -9.37 2.58 17.43
N THR A 126 -8.53 2.83 16.45
CA THR A 126 -7.64 4.00 16.44
C THR A 126 -7.71 4.68 15.08
N LEU A 127 -8.10 5.97 15.11
CA LEU A 127 -7.97 6.88 13.98
C LEU A 127 -6.99 7.99 14.37
N THR A 128 -5.94 8.16 13.59
CA THR A 128 -4.99 9.25 13.74
C THR A 128 -5.12 10.21 12.57
N MET A 129 -4.84 11.49 12.80
CA MET A 129 -4.84 12.49 11.74
C MET A 129 -3.40 12.86 11.42
N TYR A 130 -3.07 12.91 10.14
CA TYR A 130 -1.79 13.43 9.71
C TYR A 130 -1.64 14.89 10.17
N TYR A 131 -0.46 15.26 10.63
CA TYR A 131 -0.19 16.60 11.17
C TYR A 131 -0.41 17.68 10.11
N GLY A 132 -1.42 18.50 10.29
CA GLY A 132 -1.75 19.64 9.43
C GLY A 132 -3.11 20.23 9.82
N GLU A 133 -3.41 21.43 9.34
CA GLU A 133 -4.77 21.99 9.45
C GLU A 133 -5.71 21.25 8.49
N THR A 134 -6.10 20.05 8.86
CA THR A 134 -7.10 19.30 8.08
C THR A 134 -8.47 19.88 8.41
N VAL A 135 -9.07 20.54 7.46
CA VAL A 135 -10.47 20.95 7.56
C VAL A 135 -11.33 19.77 7.10
N LEU A 136 -11.73 18.93 8.05
CA LEU A 136 -12.76 17.93 7.79
C LEU A 136 -14.07 18.64 7.43
N LYS A 137 -14.56 18.46 6.22
CA LYS A 137 -15.79 19.10 5.74
C LYS A 137 -17.04 18.32 6.10
N SER A 138 -16.97 17.00 6.03
CA SER A 138 -18.12 16.16 6.34
C SER A 138 -17.71 14.72 6.64
N ILE A 139 -18.59 14.02 7.36
CA ILE A 139 -18.57 12.57 7.53
C ILE A 139 -19.87 12.05 6.91
N GLY A 140 -19.74 11.10 5.99
CA GLY A 140 -20.88 10.54 5.26
C GLY A 140 -21.73 9.58 6.10
N GLU A 141 -22.85 9.18 5.53
CA GLU A 141 -23.72 8.16 6.10
C GLU A 141 -22.99 6.80 6.04
N ASP A 142 -23.06 6.05 7.12
CA ASP A 142 -22.40 4.74 7.25
C ASP A 142 -20.87 4.77 6.96
N ALA A 143 -20.20 5.88 7.27
CA ALA A 143 -18.77 6.06 7.07
C ALA A 143 -17.89 5.17 7.98
#